data_b8f0a54902c461354366c26c333b9e53
#
_entry.id   b8f0a54902c461354366c26c333b9e53
#
_cell.length_a   1.000
_cell.length_b   1.000
_cell.length_c   1.000
_cell.angle_alpha   90.00
_cell.angle_beta   90.00
_cell.angle_gamma   90.00
#
_symmetry.space_group_name_H-M   'P 1'
#
loop_
_entity.id
_entity.type
_entity.pdbx_description
1 polymer ?
#
loop_
_entity_poly.entity_id
_entity_poly.type
_entity_poly.pdbx_seq_one_letter_code
_entity_poly.pdbx_strand_id
1 'polypeptide(L)'
;MKKNLWILFVIFLATNTSTFAQSSRFLIEFTDKDTINNPFILSDPEEFLSERAIDRRERYGIPLEISDLPLSPRYIDSIKPYLNTLQNKSKWMNSLVAEVDSVSLDSIRSFSFVKNLKFLAPPISAPSKKDLSGIQVQDTSELKEATTVSDSIYYGYLWEPISMLNGHLLHKHSHRGDNMVIAVLDAGFRNVDKLPVFQYIRQNNQILGTRDFAENDSQVYDTHSHGTMVLSLMAGYIPEVYIGTAPEAEYWLLRTEVGGSEYLIEEYNWIAGAEFADSAGTDIINSSLGYTTFDDSTQNHTFQDMNGETTPISKAASMAASKGMLVVSSAGNQGNEIWQYISAPADADSIISVGSVDPNGKYAFFSSTGPTYDGRIKPELAAQGISNVVQNVDSSFIMTHGTSFSTPIVSGLAACLWQKFPELSNIELKEKLIRNANQYASPDSLLGYGIPNFARAGDIRIEDLNKSSVEIFPNPFKNHFYINIPDVNTGEGPIYLEIYDLMGRKILNRQFTKTTAGNRIRINALSDTPTGIYLIKLSLNPDYTIKQKIVKH
;
A
#
# COMPACT_ATOMS: atom_id res chain seq x y z
N MET A 1 -16.15 -78.04 52.43
CA MET A 1 -16.72 -77.01 51.61
C MET A 1 -16.15 -75.66 52.05
N LYS A 2 -15.14 -75.09 51.31
CA LYS A 2 -14.56 -73.81 51.59
C LYS A 2 -15.14 -72.80 50.55
N LYS A 3 -15.86 -71.81 51.01
CA LYS A 3 -16.34 -70.68 50.14
C LYS A 3 -15.26 -69.61 50.04
N ASN A 4 -14.73 -69.42 48.84
CA ASN A 4 -13.84 -68.27 48.54
C ASN A 4 -14.66 -67.04 48.25
N LEU A 5 -14.48 -65.98 49.07
CA LEU A 5 -15.06 -64.70 48.91
C LEU A 5 -14.08 -63.82 48.13
N TRP A 6 -14.42 -63.47 46.89
CA TRP A 6 -13.68 -62.52 46.09
C TRP A 6 -14.17 -61.11 46.41
N ILE A 7 -13.30 -60.27 46.98
CA ILE A 7 -13.54 -58.83 47.15
C ILE A 7 -13.05 -58.12 45.91
N LEU A 8 -13.97 -57.55 45.13
CA LEU A 8 -13.66 -56.70 43.99
C LEU A 8 -13.31 -55.31 44.53
N PHE A 9 -12.01 -54.93 44.39
CA PHE A 9 -11.55 -53.58 44.68
C PHE A 9 -11.77 -52.74 43.42
N VAL A 10 -12.80 -51.88 43.38
CA VAL A 10 -13.02 -50.89 42.32
C VAL A 10 -12.13 -49.69 42.64
N ILE A 11 -11.00 -49.57 41.93
CA ILE A 11 -10.16 -48.37 41.96
C ILE A 11 -10.85 -47.29 41.12
N PHE A 12 -11.42 -46.29 41.76
CA PHE A 12 -11.89 -45.05 41.11
C PHE A 12 -10.64 -44.26 40.75
N LEU A 13 -10.15 -44.36 39.51
CA LEU A 13 -9.19 -43.41 38.95
C LEU A 13 -9.95 -42.10 38.69
N ALA A 14 -9.85 -41.15 39.60
CA ALA A 14 -10.20 -39.77 39.33
C ALA A 14 -9.18 -39.22 38.32
N THR A 15 -9.53 -39.29 37.05
CA THR A 15 -8.81 -38.52 36.03
C THR A 15 -9.13 -37.05 36.32
N ASN A 16 -8.17 -36.35 36.96
CA ASN A 16 -8.13 -34.91 36.94
C ASN A 16 -7.91 -34.48 35.47
N THR A 17 -9.00 -34.32 34.73
CA THR A 17 -8.94 -33.56 33.49
C THR A 17 -8.76 -32.12 33.93
N SER A 18 -7.54 -31.64 33.97
CA SER A 18 -7.26 -30.22 33.98
C SER A 18 -7.90 -29.68 32.70
N THR A 19 -9.10 -29.15 32.81
CA THR A 19 -9.66 -28.28 31.78
C THR A 19 -8.75 -27.07 31.74
N PHE A 20 -7.72 -27.07 30.88
CA PHE A 20 -7.03 -25.85 30.53
C PHE A 20 -8.11 -24.89 30.06
N ALA A 21 -8.24 -23.73 30.73
CA ALA A 21 -9.12 -22.68 30.28
C ALA A 21 -8.69 -22.33 28.85
N GLN A 22 -9.61 -22.54 27.90
CA GLN A 22 -9.29 -22.28 26.50
C GLN A 22 -9.25 -20.76 26.32
N SER A 23 -8.07 -20.22 26.05
CA SER A 23 -7.91 -18.82 25.71
C SER A 23 -8.45 -18.57 24.29
N SER A 24 -8.90 -17.37 24.04
CA SER A 24 -9.34 -16.92 22.71
C SER A 24 -9.17 -15.40 22.59
N ARG A 25 -9.22 -14.88 21.38
CA ARG A 25 -9.06 -13.45 21.11
C ARG A 25 -10.42 -12.77 21.08
N PHE A 26 -10.54 -11.73 21.88
CA PHE A 26 -11.77 -10.96 22.06
C PHE A 26 -11.55 -9.49 21.77
N LEU A 27 -12.57 -8.86 21.20
CA LEU A 27 -12.74 -7.42 21.22
C LEU A 27 -13.36 -7.02 22.55
N ILE A 28 -12.79 -6.02 23.20
CA ILE A 28 -13.31 -5.38 24.40
C ILE A 28 -13.59 -3.92 24.06
N GLU A 29 -14.87 -3.57 23.93
CA GLU A 29 -15.30 -2.19 23.63
C GLU A 29 -15.57 -1.45 24.94
N PHE A 30 -15.14 -0.18 25.01
CA PHE A 30 -15.39 0.70 26.14
C PHE A 30 -16.59 1.62 25.90
N THR A 31 -17.23 2.06 26.98
CA THR A 31 -18.40 2.96 26.93
C THR A 31 -18.01 4.35 26.44
N ASP A 32 -16.83 4.84 26.85
CA ASP A 32 -16.32 6.17 26.56
C ASP A 32 -14.78 6.21 26.64
N LYS A 33 -14.19 7.40 26.48
CA LYS A 33 -12.74 7.65 26.56
C LYS A 33 -12.26 8.11 27.94
N ASP A 34 -13.15 8.13 28.96
CA ASP A 34 -12.83 8.67 30.29
C ASP A 34 -12.15 10.07 30.22
N THR A 35 -12.70 10.95 29.39
CA THR A 35 -12.05 12.24 29.04
C THR A 35 -11.73 13.11 30.26
N ILE A 36 -12.33 12.88 31.42
CA ILE A 36 -12.05 13.58 32.68
C ILE A 36 -10.71 13.12 33.30
N ASN A 37 -10.41 11.81 33.22
CA ASN A 37 -9.22 11.21 33.83
C ASN A 37 -8.22 10.69 32.78
N ASN A 38 -8.47 10.88 31.49
CA ASN A 38 -7.52 10.53 30.44
C ASN A 38 -6.37 11.54 30.47
N PRO A 39 -5.12 11.11 30.55
CA PRO A 39 -3.98 12.04 30.50
C PRO A 39 -3.83 12.73 29.15
N PHE A 40 -4.35 12.14 28.08
CA PHE A 40 -4.31 12.71 26.73
C PHE A 40 -5.47 13.70 26.52
N ILE A 41 -5.16 14.87 25.99
CA ILE A 41 -6.13 15.95 25.73
C ILE A 41 -5.98 16.47 24.29
N LEU A 42 -7.06 16.92 23.69
CA LEU A 42 -7.06 17.39 22.30
C LEU A 42 -6.21 18.65 22.07
N SER A 43 -5.95 19.41 23.12
CA SER A 43 -5.08 20.60 23.04
C SER A 43 -3.59 20.30 23.05
N ASP A 44 -3.20 19.03 23.25
CA ASP A 44 -1.81 18.58 23.24
C ASP A 44 -1.67 17.34 22.33
N PRO A 45 -1.86 17.52 21.01
CA PRO A 45 -1.89 16.41 20.06
C PRO A 45 -0.53 15.75 19.83
N GLU A 46 0.57 16.41 20.13
CA GLU A 46 1.94 15.90 19.96
C GLU A 46 2.21 14.66 20.82
N GLU A 47 1.43 14.45 21.91
CA GLU A 47 1.51 13.26 22.74
C GLU A 47 0.99 11.98 22.05
N PHE A 48 0.25 12.09 20.94
CA PHE A 48 -0.35 10.93 20.27
C PHE A 48 -0.40 11.02 18.73
N LEU A 49 0.01 12.12 18.15
CA LEU A 49 0.17 12.32 16.69
C LEU A 49 1.57 12.84 16.37
N SER A 50 2.13 12.42 15.24
CA SER A 50 3.36 12.99 14.73
C SER A 50 3.12 14.42 14.20
N GLU A 51 4.19 15.22 14.12
CA GLU A 51 4.16 16.55 13.50
C GLU A 51 3.52 16.51 12.10
N ARG A 52 3.91 15.53 11.26
CA ARG A 52 3.34 15.34 9.92
C ARG A 52 1.82 15.07 9.94
N ALA A 53 1.32 14.33 10.94
CA ALA A 53 -0.11 14.08 11.11
C ALA A 53 -0.87 15.34 11.53
N ILE A 54 -0.28 16.18 12.35
CA ILE A 54 -0.83 17.48 12.77
C ILE A 54 -0.83 18.43 11.57
N ASP A 55 0.29 18.58 10.87
CA ASP A 55 0.43 19.42 9.66
C ASP A 55 -0.60 19.05 8.58
N ARG A 56 -0.87 17.74 8.38
CA ARG A 56 -1.90 17.28 7.45
C ARG A 56 -3.27 17.80 7.84
N ARG A 57 -3.64 17.70 9.13
CA ARG A 57 -4.93 18.17 9.63
C ARG A 57 -5.06 19.69 9.51
N GLU A 58 -4.02 20.42 9.87
CA GLU A 58 -4.00 21.88 9.77
C GLU A 58 -4.13 22.33 8.32
N ARG A 59 -3.36 21.71 7.41
CA ARG A 59 -3.37 22.02 5.97
C ARG A 59 -4.76 21.88 5.35
N TYR A 60 -5.51 20.86 5.76
CA TYR A 60 -6.83 20.55 5.19
C TYR A 60 -7.99 21.00 6.09
N GLY A 61 -7.72 21.69 7.18
CA GLY A 61 -8.76 22.19 8.10
C GLY A 61 -9.53 21.07 8.82
N ILE A 62 -8.88 19.93 9.10
CA ILE A 62 -9.50 18.78 9.77
C ILE A 62 -9.39 18.95 11.28
N PRO A 63 -10.50 19.09 12.00
CA PRO A 63 -10.46 19.27 13.45
C PRO A 63 -10.03 17.98 14.17
N LEU A 64 -9.40 18.14 15.33
CA LEU A 64 -9.18 17.03 16.27
C LEU A 64 -10.50 16.71 16.98
N GLU A 65 -10.77 15.43 17.14
CA GLU A 65 -11.98 14.90 17.73
C GLU A 65 -11.68 13.93 18.89
N ILE A 66 -12.68 13.62 19.69
CA ILE A 66 -12.55 12.62 20.79
C ILE A 66 -12.08 11.27 20.25
N SER A 67 -12.42 10.93 19.01
CA SER A 67 -11.95 9.72 18.34
C SER A 67 -10.42 9.66 18.16
N ASP A 68 -9.75 10.81 18.15
CA ASP A 68 -8.29 10.89 18.02
C ASP A 68 -7.55 10.58 19.34
N LEU A 69 -8.23 10.76 20.49
CA LEU A 69 -7.62 10.47 21.79
C LEU A 69 -7.33 8.98 21.96
N PRO A 70 -6.17 8.61 22.51
CA PRO A 70 -5.90 7.24 22.95
C PRO A 70 -6.94 6.72 23.94
N LEU A 71 -7.02 5.40 24.07
CA LEU A 71 -7.84 4.74 25.09
C LEU A 71 -7.41 5.19 26.50
N SER A 72 -8.37 5.27 27.44
CA SER A 72 -8.07 5.56 28.83
C SER A 72 -7.08 4.52 29.42
N PRO A 73 -5.88 4.93 29.86
CA PRO A 73 -4.97 4.02 30.54
C PRO A 73 -5.59 3.37 31.79
N ARG A 74 -6.43 4.10 32.50
CA ARG A 74 -7.15 3.60 33.68
C ARG A 74 -8.04 2.40 33.36
N TYR A 75 -8.76 2.44 32.22
CA TYR A 75 -9.59 1.32 31.79
C TYR A 75 -8.74 0.11 31.43
N ILE A 76 -7.67 0.34 30.68
CA ILE A 76 -6.74 -0.73 30.30
C ILE A 76 -6.10 -1.37 31.54
N ASP A 77 -5.59 -0.56 32.48
CA ASP A 77 -4.93 -1.06 33.69
C ASP A 77 -5.89 -1.85 34.59
N SER A 78 -7.16 -1.44 34.65
CA SER A 78 -8.20 -2.14 35.41
C SER A 78 -8.49 -3.55 34.90
N ILE A 79 -8.48 -3.76 33.58
CA ILE A 79 -8.79 -5.07 32.97
C ILE A 79 -7.52 -5.91 32.72
N LYS A 80 -6.33 -5.29 32.70
CA LYS A 80 -5.07 -5.95 32.42
C LYS A 80 -4.81 -7.23 33.23
N PRO A 81 -5.17 -7.34 34.53
CA PRO A 81 -5.00 -8.59 35.29
C PRO A 81 -5.81 -9.77 34.78
N TYR A 82 -6.79 -9.54 33.91
CA TYR A 82 -7.70 -10.53 33.35
C TYR A 82 -7.33 -10.91 31.90
N LEU A 83 -6.29 -10.30 31.32
CA LEU A 83 -5.83 -10.54 29.97
C LEU A 83 -4.59 -11.44 29.99
N ASN A 84 -4.53 -12.40 29.06
CA ASN A 84 -3.31 -13.17 28.81
C ASN A 84 -2.33 -12.32 28.02
N THR A 85 -2.81 -11.70 26.93
CA THR A 85 -2.02 -10.82 26.07
C THR A 85 -2.91 -9.70 25.53
N LEU A 86 -2.43 -8.46 25.57
CA LEU A 86 -3.04 -7.35 24.86
C LEU A 86 -2.39 -7.30 23.45
N GLN A 87 -3.20 -7.49 22.40
CA GLN A 87 -2.72 -7.52 21.02
C GLN A 87 -2.74 -6.13 20.39
N ASN A 88 -3.92 -5.54 20.22
CA ASN A 88 -4.10 -4.26 19.55
C ASN A 88 -5.00 -3.32 20.36
N LYS A 89 -4.86 -2.02 20.12
CA LYS A 89 -5.73 -0.96 20.65
C LYS A 89 -6.30 -0.18 19.47
N SER A 90 -7.57 0.21 19.57
CA SER A 90 -8.19 1.09 18.60
C SER A 90 -8.74 2.34 19.28
N LYS A 91 -8.13 3.48 18.96
CA LYS A 91 -8.64 4.78 19.38
C LYS A 91 -9.94 5.14 18.66
N TRP A 92 -10.09 4.76 17.40
CA TRP A 92 -11.27 5.08 16.59
C TRP A 92 -12.50 4.27 17.04
N MET A 93 -12.33 2.97 17.32
CA MET A 93 -13.41 2.08 17.75
C MET A 93 -13.60 2.08 19.28
N ASN A 94 -12.78 2.81 20.02
CA ASN A 94 -12.76 2.85 21.48
C ASN A 94 -12.73 1.43 22.09
N SER A 95 -11.82 0.60 21.59
CA SER A 95 -11.75 -0.83 21.92
C SER A 95 -10.33 -1.34 21.95
N LEU A 96 -10.14 -2.52 22.52
CA LEU A 96 -8.89 -3.26 22.40
C LEU A 96 -9.14 -4.73 22.00
N VAL A 97 -8.14 -5.35 21.40
CA VAL A 97 -8.11 -6.78 21.11
C VAL A 97 -7.15 -7.44 22.08
N ALA A 98 -7.62 -8.48 22.77
CA ALA A 98 -6.81 -9.22 23.73
C ALA A 98 -7.11 -10.71 23.69
N GLU A 99 -6.12 -11.52 24.07
CA GLU A 99 -6.30 -12.91 24.39
C GLU A 99 -6.77 -13.04 25.85
N VAL A 100 -7.88 -13.76 26.05
CA VAL A 100 -8.57 -13.87 27.34
C VAL A 100 -9.00 -15.31 27.58
N ASP A 101 -8.76 -15.82 28.77
CA ASP A 101 -9.29 -17.10 29.21
C ASP A 101 -10.78 -17.03 29.49
N SER A 102 -11.51 -18.10 29.19
CA SER A 102 -12.95 -18.17 29.39
C SER A 102 -13.41 -17.83 30.82
N VAL A 103 -12.60 -18.14 31.82
CA VAL A 103 -12.85 -17.86 33.23
C VAL A 103 -12.81 -16.37 33.59
N SER A 104 -12.11 -15.56 32.81
CA SER A 104 -11.96 -14.11 33.04
C SER A 104 -13.04 -13.26 32.38
N LEU A 105 -13.84 -13.83 31.46
CA LEU A 105 -14.83 -13.08 30.66
C LEU A 105 -15.88 -12.37 31.50
N ASP A 106 -16.43 -13.04 32.52
CA ASP A 106 -17.46 -12.45 33.37
C ASP A 106 -16.89 -11.34 34.26
N SER A 107 -15.64 -11.47 34.71
CA SER A 107 -14.94 -10.42 35.45
C SER A 107 -14.76 -9.17 34.59
N ILE A 108 -14.36 -9.33 33.33
CA ILE A 108 -14.21 -8.21 32.39
C ILE A 108 -15.58 -7.57 32.12
N ARG A 109 -16.65 -8.36 31.90
CA ARG A 109 -18.01 -7.85 31.68
C ARG A 109 -18.57 -7.07 32.88
N SER A 110 -18.10 -7.35 34.08
CA SER A 110 -18.58 -6.69 35.30
C SER A 110 -18.14 -5.23 35.44
N PHE A 111 -17.12 -4.79 34.70
CA PHE A 111 -16.69 -3.40 34.72
C PHE A 111 -17.71 -2.50 34.04
N SER A 112 -18.18 -1.46 34.71
CA SER A 112 -19.18 -0.52 34.18
C SER A 112 -18.76 0.23 32.92
N PHE A 113 -17.46 0.36 32.69
CA PHE A 113 -16.89 0.98 31.49
C PHE A 113 -16.70 -0.01 30.33
N VAL A 114 -16.93 -1.30 30.49
CA VAL A 114 -16.94 -2.28 29.40
C VAL A 114 -18.36 -2.32 28.79
N LYS A 115 -18.45 -1.89 27.53
CA LYS A 115 -19.69 -1.82 26.75
C LYS A 115 -20.07 -3.17 26.15
N ASN A 116 -19.07 -3.85 25.59
CA ASN A 116 -19.26 -5.10 24.86
C ASN A 116 -17.99 -5.96 24.89
N LEU A 117 -18.18 -7.27 24.73
CA LEU A 117 -17.12 -8.26 24.63
C LEU A 117 -17.51 -9.26 23.56
N LYS A 118 -16.78 -9.24 22.44
CA LYS A 118 -17.08 -10.04 21.24
C LYS A 118 -15.93 -10.99 20.94
N PHE A 119 -16.24 -12.27 20.70
CA PHE A 119 -15.28 -13.24 20.19
C PHE A 119 -14.81 -12.82 18.78
N LEU A 120 -13.51 -12.86 18.54
CA LEU A 120 -12.93 -12.54 17.24
C LEU A 120 -12.28 -13.76 16.58
N ALA A 121 -11.47 -14.52 17.32
CA ALA A 121 -10.73 -15.65 16.77
C ALA A 121 -10.27 -16.61 17.88
N PRO A 122 -10.01 -17.89 17.57
CA PRO A 122 -9.29 -18.81 18.46
C PRO A 122 -7.86 -18.28 18.75
N PRO A 123 -7.15 -18.86 19.74
CA PRO A 123 -5.75 -18.52 19.98
C PRO A 123 -4.91 -18.79 18.73
N ILE A 124 -3.81 -18.06 18.60
CA ILE A 124 -2.86 -18.30 17.48
C ILE A 124 -2.31 -19.73 17.65
N SER A 125 -2.76 -20.63 16.81
CA SER A 125 -2.06 -21.92 16.62
C SER A 125 -0.75 -21.63 15.92
N ALA A 126 0.31 -22.40 16.23
CA ALA A 126 1.60 -22.26 15.56
C ALA A 126 1.42 -22.10 14.04
N PRO A 127 2.19 -21.22 13.35
CA PRO A 127 1.92 -20.78 12.00
C PRO A 127 1.71 -21.96 11.05
N SER A 128 0.51 -22.10 10.52
CA SER A 128 0.26 -23.04 9.44
C SER A 128 0.83 -22.39 8.18
N LYS A 129 1.73 -23.09 7.49
CA LYS A 129 2.29 -22.69 6.19
C LYS A 129 1.25 -22.84 5.06
N LYS A 130 0.06 -22.29 5.24
CA LYS A 130 -0.90 -22.20 4.15
C LYS A 130 -0.60 -20.92 3.39
N ASP A 131 0.07 -21.05 2.24
CA ASP A 131 0.09 -19.97 1.26
C ASP A 131 -1.38 -19.61 0.91
N LEU A 132 -1.67 -18.31 0.80
CA LEU A 132 -2.93 -17.84 0.24
C LEU A 132 -2.98 -18.29 -1.24
N SER A 133 -3.48 -19.52 -1.47
CA SER A 133 -3.46 -20.20 -2.75
C SER A 133 -4.61 -19.76 -3.64
N GLY A 134 -4.61 -18.49 -4.04
CA GLY A 134 -5.44 -17.94 -5.09
C GLY A 134 -4.63 -17.27 -6.20
N ILE A 135 -3.30 -17.20 -6.04
CA ILE A 135 -2.40 -16.56 -7.00
C ILE A 135 -2.05 -17.57 -8.08
N GLN A 136 -2.63 -17.42 -9.27
CA GLN A 136 -2.19 -18.19 -10.43
C GLN A 136 -0.83 -17.64 -10.88
N VAL A 137 0.23 -18.41 -10.65
CA VAL A 137 1.58 -18.09 -11.10
C VAL A 137 1.80 -18.69 -12.48
N GLN A 138 2.14 -17.87 -13.45
CA GLN A 138 2.52 -18.30 -14.79
C GLN A 138 4.03 -18.02 -14.99
N ASP A 139 4.78 -19.00 -15.45
CA ASP A 139 6.22 -18.87 -15.71
C ASP A 139 6.46 -17.79 -16.80
N THR A 140 7.41 -16.89 -16.55
CA THR A 140 7.75 -15.76 -17.42
C THR A 140 8.75 -16.11 -18.52
N SER A 141 9.04 -17.40 -18.76
CA SER A 141 10.04 -17.86 -19.75
C SER A 141 9.75 -17.45 -21.20
N GLU A 142 8.59 -16.86 -21.52
CA GLU A 142 8.21 -16.41 -22.85
C GLU A 142 8.02 -14.87 -22.97
N LEU A 143 8.65 -14.07 -22.13
CA LEU A 143 8.56 -12.61 -22.25
C LEU A 143 9.30 -12.15 -23.52
N LYS A 144 8.54 -11.67 -24.50
CA LYS A 144 9.05 -11.16 -25.78
C LYS A 144 9.95 -9.95 -25.55
N GLU A 145 11.08 -9.91 -26.23
CA GLU A 145 11.93 -8.71 -26.32
C GLU A 145 11.11 -7.52 -26.84
N ALA A 146 11.06 -6.46 -26.04
CA ALA A 146 10.34 -5.24 -26.39
C ALA A 146 11.11 -4.48 -27.49
N THR A 147 10.47 -4.27 -28.63
CA THR A 147 11.01 -3.48 -29.73
C THR A 147 10.73 -1.98 -29.54
N THR A 148 11.80 -1.22 -29.36
CA THR A 148 12.02 0.21 -29.66
C THR A 148 10.91 1.23 -29.38
N VAL A 149 10.66 1.56 -28.09
CA VAL A 149 10.22 2.89 -27.65
C VAL A 149 11.04 3.24 -26.39
N SER A 150 11.66 4.42 -26.30
CA SER A 150 12.63 4.77 -25.26
C SER A 150 12.08 4.63 -23.81
N ASP A 151 10.80 4.90 -23.62
CA ASP A 151 10.15 4.79 -22.31
C ASP A 151 9.87 3.33 -21.91
N SER A 152 9.46 2.48 -22.85
CA SER A 152 9.19 1.06 -22.58
C SER A 152 10.45 0.31 -22.12
N ILE A 153 11.62 0.68 -22.65
CA ILE A 153 12.89 0.13 -22.21
C ILE A 153 13.21 0.55 -20.78
N TYR A 154 12.95 1.81 -20.39
CA TYR A 154 13.24 2.31 -19.05
C TYR A 154 12.40 1.63 -17.96
N TYR A 155 11.07 1.45 -18.20
CA TYR A 155 10.16 0.83 -17.24
C TYR A 155 10.23 -0.70 -17.26
N GLY A 156 10.72 -1.29 -18.35
CA GLY A 156 10.80 -2.74 -18.51
C GLY A 156 9.44 -3.40 -18.33
N TYR A 157 9.32 -4.36 -17.42
CA TYR A 157 8.09 -5.13 -17.20
C TYR A 157 6.88 -4.30 -16.75
N LEU A 158 7.09 -3.10 -16.20
CA LEU A 158 5.98 -2.24 -15.75
C LEU A 158 5.56 -1.16 -16.76
N TRP A 159 6.08 -1.23 -18.00
CA TRP A 159 5.65 -0.27 -19.03
C TRP A 159 4.14 -0.29 -19.29
N GLU A 160 3.55 -1.47 -19.50
CA GLU A 160 2.14 -1.59 -19.85
C GLU A 160 1.22 -1.02 -18.76
N PRO A 161 1.29 -1.44 -17.49
CA PRO A 161 0.39 -0.90 -16.46
C PRO A 161 0.59 0.60 -16.20
N ILE A 162 1.82 1.11 -16.25
CA ILE A 162 2.10 2.56 -16.03
C ILE A 162 1.63 3.38 -17.23
N SER A 163 1.89 2.92 -18.46
CA SER A 163 1.52 3.64 -19.68
C SER A 163 0.01 3.65 -19.94
N MET A 164 -0.70 2.58 -19.56
CA MET A 164 -2.16 2.50 -19.63
C MET A 164 -2.82 3.70 -18.91
N LEU A 165 -2.28 4.09 -17.76
CA LEU A 165 -2.77 5.20 -16.95
C LEU A 165 -2.09 6.55 -17.31
N ASN A 166 -1.18 6.58 -18.29
CA ASN A 166 -0.33 7.72 -18.61
C ASN A 166 0.54 8.22 -17.42
N GLY A 167 0.82 7.35 -16.45
CA GLY A 167 1.58 7.68 -15.25
C GLY A 167 3.04 8.03 -15.52
N HIS A 168 3.64 7.43 -16.56
CA HIS A 168 5.00 7.73 -17.01
C HIS A 168 5.22 9.22 -17.31
N LEU A 169 4.15 9.95 -17.63
CA LEU A 169 4.20 11.38 -17.91
C LEU A 169 4.38 12.21 -16.62
N LEU A 170 3.82 11.77 -15.48
CA LEU A 170 4.14 12.37 -14.18
C LEU A 170 5.62 12.20 -13.86
N HIS A 171 6.17 10.99 -14.05
CA HIS A 171 7.59 10.73 -13.82
C HIS A 171 8.51 11.57 -14.70
N LYS A 172 8.12 11.83 -15.96
CA LYS A 172 8.85 12.74 -16.86
C LYS A 172 8.90 14.17 -16.34
N HIS A 173 7.89 14.57 -15.58
CA HIS A 173 7.85 15.87 -14.91
C HIS A 173 8.43 15.84 -13.49
N SER A 174 9.24 14.82 -13.15
CA SER A 174 9.90 14.64 -11.85
C SER A 174 8.95 14.43 -10.67
N HIS A 175 7.72 13.99 -10.93
CA HIS A 175 6.78 13.58 -9.89
C HIS A 175 6.80 12.05 -9.78
N ARG A 176 7.57 11.51 -8.82
CA ARG A 176 7.83 10.09 -8.60
C ARG A 176 7.47 9.62 -7.20
N GLY A 177 6.74 10.47 -6.45
CA GLY A 177 6.31 10.23 -5.09
C GLY A 177 7.23 10.81 -4.01
N ASP A 178 8.23 11.62 -4.36
CA ASP A 178 9.13 12.25 -3.39
C ASP A 178 8.34 13.03 -2.32
N ASN A 179 8.72 12.87 -1.04
CA ASN A 179 8.04 13.40 0.14
C ASN A 179 6.61 12.88 0.38
N MET A 180 6.16 11.86 -0.35
CA MET A 180 4.87 11.22 -0.11
C MET A 180 5.06 9.92 0.70
N VAL A 181 4.22 9.70 1.69
CA VAL A 181 4.26 8.51 2.55
C VAL A 181 3.10 7.58 2.24
N ILE A 182 3.42 6.33 1.90
CA ILE A 182 2.45 5.28 1.62
C ILE A 182 2.54 4.20 2.71
N ALA A 183 1.45 3.93 3.41
CA ALA A 183 1.34 2.75 4.25
C ALA A 183 0.77 1.59 3.44
N VAL A 184 1.49 0.48 3.38
CA VAL A 184 1.04 -0.76 2.73
C VAL A 184 0.55 -1.70 3.81
N LEU A 185 -0.77 -1.93 3.86
CA LEU A 185 -1.41 -2.87 4.77
C LEU A 185 -1.62 -4.18 4.02
N ASP A 186 -0.95 -5.26 4.48
CA ASP A 186 -0.90 -6.52 3.72
C ASP A 186 -0.57 -7.73 4.64
N ALA A 187 -0.48 -8.92 4.06
CA ALA A 187 -0.23 -10.17 4.77
C ALA A 187 1.24 -10.40 5.19
N GLY A 188 2.17 -9.57 4.69
CA GLY A 188 3.60 -9.69 4.98
C GLY A 188 4.47 -9.24 3.82
N PHE A 189 5.77 -9.08 4.08
CA PHE A 189 6.72 -8.46 3.16
C PHE A 189 8.00 -9.29 3.01
N ARG A 190 7.82 -10.58 2.76
CA ARG A 190 8.91 -11.56 2.74
C ARG A 190 10.07 -11.15 1.86
N ASN A 191 11.28 -11.12 2.45
CA ASN A 191 12.54 -10.79 1.80
C ASN A 191 12.66 -9.36 1.22
N VAL A 192 11.76 -8.42 1.50
CA VAL A 192 11.90 -7.01 1.08
C VAL A 192 13.21 -6.41 1.60
N ASP A 193 13.68 -6.85 2.75
CA ASP A 193 14.97 -6.48 3.35
C ASP A 193 16.20 -6.94 2.53
N LYS A 194 16.04 -7.88 1.57
CA LYS A 194 17.13 -8.53 0.83
C LYS A 194 17.03 -8.38 -0.69
N LEU A 195 15.81 -8.42 -1.25
CA LEU A 195 15.58 -8.47 -2.69
C LEU A 195 16.20 -7.26 -3.42
N PRO A 196 16.90 -7.48 -4.56
CA PRO A 196 17.56 -6.41 -5.31
C PRO A 196 16.62 -5.31 -5.80
N VAL A 197 15.38 -5.64 -6.16
CA VAL A 197 14.37 -4.69 -6.65
C VAL A 197 14.08 -3.57 -5.64
N PHE A 198 14.24 -3.84 -4.35
CA PHE A 198 14.04 -2.88 -3.26
C PHE A 198 15.34 -2.24 -2.76
N GLN A 199 16.48 -2.50 -3.41
CA GLN A 199 17.76 -1.94 -2.98
C GLN A 199 17.74 -0.42 -2.95
N TYR A 200 17.07 0.21 -3.91
CA TYR A 200 16.99 1.67 -4.02
C TYR A 200 16.30 2.27 -2.79
N ILE A 201 15.11 1.80 -2.44
CA ILE A 201 14.36 2.34 -1.30
C ILE A 201 15.05 2.06 0.04
N ARG A 202 15.77 0.93 0.17
CA ARG A 202 16.56 0.64 1.37
C ARG A 202 17.77 1.57 1.51
N GLN A 203 18.49 1.82 0.42
CA GLN A 203 19.68 2.68 0.42
C GLN A 203 19.37 4.16 0.62
N ASN A 204 18.17 4.58 0.27
CA ASN A 204 17.70 5.96 0.43
C ASN A 204 16.86 6.16 1.70
N ASN A 205 16.78 5.15 2.59
CA ASN A 205 16.00 5.17 3.84
C ASN A 205 14.50 5.47 3.61
N GLN A 206 13.93 5.02 2.49
CA GLN A 206 12.52 5.21 2.15
C GLN A 206 11.60 4.20 2.84
N ILE A 207 12.12 3.14 3.48
CA ILE A 207 11.33 2.30 4.38
C ILE A 207 11.40 2.96 5.76
N LEU A 208 10.33 3.65 6.15
CA LEU A 208 10.24 4.37 7.42
C LEU A 208 10.17 3.43 8.63
N GLY A 209 9.65 2.23 8.42
CA GLY A 209 9.61 1.18 9.42
C GLY A 209 8.61 0.08 9.08
N THR A 210 8.54 -0.89 9.99
CA THR A 210 7.69 -2.07 9.88
C THR A 210 6.90 -2.29 11.16
N ARG A 211 5.68 -2.85 11.06
CA ARG A 211 4.92 -3.29 12.23
C ARG A 211 4.02 -4.47 11.87
N ASP A 212 3.96 -5.44 12.78
CA ASP A 212 3.08 -6.60 12.70
C ASP A 212 1.94 -6.46 13.72
N PHE A 213 0.72 -6.26 13.22
CA PHE A 213 -0.49 -6.16 14.04
C PHE A 213 -1.15 -7.54 14.27
N ALA A 214 -0.77 -8.54 13.49
CA ALA A 214 -1.25 -9.90 13.66
C ALA A 214 -0.56 -10.61 14.83
N GLU A 215 0.74 -10.41 15.01
CA GLU A 215 1.55 -11.01 16.08
C GLU A 215 2.08 -9.99 17.11
N ASN A 216 1.79 -8.70 16.90
CA ASN A 216 2.15 -7.57 17.78
C ASN A 216 3.66 -7.39 17.99
N ASP A 217 4.40 -7.46 16.89
CA ASP A 217 5.84 -7.17 16.85
C ASP A 217 6.23 -6.29 15.66
N SER A 218 7.44 -6.41 15.13
CA SER A 218 7.93 -5.68 13.96
C SER A 218 8.47 -6.59 12.85
N GLN A 219 8.32 -7.91 12.98
CA GLN A 219 8.85 -8.88 12.03
C GLN A 219 7.86 -9.12 10.90
N VAL A 220 8.12 -8.53 9.75
CA VAL A 220 7.26 -8.64 8.56
C VAL A 220 7.97 -9.28 7.36
N TYR A 221 9.31 -9.51 7.47
CA TYR A 221 10.14 -9.96 6.36
C TYR A 221 10.27 -11.49 6.22
N ASP A 222 9.75 -12.26 7.14
CA ASP A 222 9.74 -13.74 7.14
C ASP A 222 8.32 -14.32 7.02
N THR A 223 7.33 -13.47 6.83
CA THR A 223 5.90 -13.79 6.77
C THR A 223 5.45 -14.07 5.33
N HIS A 224 4.28 -13.61 4.93
CA HIS A 224 3.70 -13.89 3.60
C HIS A 224 4.36 -13.06 2.48
N SER A 225 4.30 -13.55 1.23
CA SER A 225 4.91 -12.92 0.06
C SER A 225 4.03 -11.87 -0.64
N HIS A 226 2.72 -11.83 -0.33
CA HIS A 226 1.78 -11.00 -1.08
C HIS A 226 2.12 -9.52 -1.03
N GLY A 227 2.40 -8.96 0.14
CA GLY A 227 2.81 -7.56 0.26
C GLY A 227 4.16 -7.24 -0.41
N THR A 228 5.06 -8.25 -0.56
CA THR A 228 6.28 -8.09 -1.37
C THR A 228 5.94 -7.85 -2.83
N MET A 229 5.01 -8.64 -3.39
CA MET A 229 4.53 -8.48 -4.76
C MET A 229 3.82 -7.15 -4.97
N VAL A 230 2.93 -6.78 -4.05
CA VAL A 230 2.20 -5.50 -4.05
C VAL A 230 3.16 -4.31 -3.97
N LEU A 231 4.11 -4.32 -3.03
CA LEU A 231 5.09 -3.25 -2.86
C LEU A 231 5.97 -3.09 -4.11
N SER A 232 6.29 -4.19 -4.80
CA SER A 232 7.14 -4.12 -5.99
C SER A 232 6.55 -3.22 -7.08
N LEU A 233 5.22 -3.23 -7.24
CA LEU A 233 4.52 -2.41 -8.24
C LEU A 233 4.62 -0.90 -7.96
N MET A 234 4.86 -0.51 -6.72
CA MET A 234 5.05 0.90 -6.33
C MET A 234 6.52 1.28 -6.20
N ALA A 235 7.27 0.51 -5.43
CA ALA A 235 8.61 0.85 -4.92
C ALA A 235 9.76 0.18 -5.68
N GLY A 236 9.47 -0.75 -6.59
CA GLY A 236 10.50 -1.48 -7.33
C GLY A 236 11.37 -0.55 -8.17
N TYR A 237 12.71 -0.76 -8.16
CA TYR A 237 13.61 0.10 -8.92
C TYR A 237 14.85 -0.63 -9.44
N ILE A 238 14.74 -1.15 -10.66
CA ILE A 238 15.86 -1.67 -11.47
C ILE A 238 15.70 -1.05 -12.86
N PRO A 239 16.42 0.04 -13.18
CA PRO A 239 16.30 0.69 -14.48
C PRO A 239 16.48 -0.28 -15.65
N GLU A 240 15.64 -0.14 -16.67
CA GLU A 240 15.57 -1.00 -17.87
C GLU A 240 14.98 -2.40 -17.63
N VAL A 241 14.66 -2.76 -16.39
CA VAL A 241 14.06 -4.05 -16.03
C VAL A 241 12.72 -3.86 -15.34
N TYR A 242 12.67 -2.98 -14.32
CA TYR A 242 11.52 -2.87 -13.45
C TYR A 242 11.49 -1.52 -12.72
N ILE A 243 10.55 -0.63 -13.04
CA ILE A 243 10.37 0.66 -12.36
C ILE A 243 8.92 0.77 -11.89
N GLY A 244 8.75 0.82 -10.58
CA GLY A 244 7.45 0.97 -9.93
C GLY A 244 6.81 2.34 -10.13
N THR A 245 5.57 2.46 -9.66
CA THR A 245 4.73 3.64 -9.89
C THR A 245 5.06 4.82 -8.98
N ALA A 246 5.75 4.60 -7.84
CA ALA A 246 6.20 5.64 -6.92
C ALA A 246 7.57 5.31 -6.31
N PRO A 247 8.64 5.20 -7.13
CA PRO A 247 9.94 4.70 -6.67
C PRO A 247 10.67 5.65 -5.72
N GLU A 248 10.23 6.90 -5.61
CA GLU A 248 10.81 7.92 -4.72
C GLU A 248 9.94 8.19 -3.48
N ALA A 249 8.79 7.51 -3.32
CA ALA A 249 7.94 7.61 -2.12
C ALA A 249 8.57 6.89 -0.92
N GLU A 250 8.11 7.26 0.27
CA GLU A 250 8.46 6.63 1.54
C GLU A 250 7.37 5.63 1.94
N TYR A 251 7.75 4.55 2.65
CA TYR A 251 6.86 3.42 2.91
C TYR A 251 6.84 2.98 4.36
N TRP A 252 5.64 2.81 4.93
CA TRP A 252 5.38 1.98 6.09
C TRP A 252 4.91 0.60 5.64
N LEU A 253 5.51 -0.47 6.17
CA LEU A 253 5.15 -1.85 5.84
C LEU A 253 4.42 -2.46 7.04
N LEU A 254 3.11 -2.61 6.93
CA LEU A 254 2.22 -2.95 8.03
C LEU A 254 1.54 -4.30 7.75
N ARG A 255 1.89 -5.32 8.55
CA ARG A 255 1.22 -6.61 8.46
C ARG A 255 -0.04 -6.62 9.29
N THR A 256 -1.17 -6.98 8.68
CA THR A 256 -2.50 -7.02 9.31
C THR A 256 -3.15 -8.40 9.26
N GLU A 257 -2.66 -9.31 8.41
CA GLU A 257 -3.26 -10.61 8.16
C GLU A 257 -2.60 -11.74 8.96
N VAL A 258 -3.42 -12.69 9.40
CA VAL A 258 -3.00 -13.94 10.05
C VAL A 258 -2.95 -15.03 9.00
N GLY A 259 -1.78 -15.36 8.49
CA GLY A 259 -1.64 -16.37 7.44
C GLY A 259 -2.24 -17.74 7.83
N GLY A 260 -3.10 -18.29 6.96
CA GLY A 260 -3.66 -19.64 7.08
C GLY A 260 -5.00 -19.74 7.81
N SER A 261 -5.59 -18.63 8.23
CA SER A 261 -6.95 -18.54 8.77
C SER A 261 -7.56 -17.20 8.41
N GLU A 262 -8.88 -17.14 8.31
CA GLU A 262 -9.63 -15.94 8.01
C GLU A 262 -10.65 -15.71 9.13
N TYR A 263 -10.40 -14.76 10.00
CA TYR A 263 -11.29 -14.41 11.12
C TYR A 263 -11.49 -12.90 11.20
N LEU A 264 -12.59 -12.48 11.82
CA LEU A 264 -12.93 -11.07 11.97
C LEU A 264 -11.83 -10.23 12.68
N ILE A 265 -10.90 -10.85 13.37
CA ILE A 265 -9.76 -10.18 13.99
C ILE A 265 -8.89 -9.42 12.97
N GLU A 266 -8.81 -9.89 11.73
CA GLU A 266 -8.00 -9.26 10.68
C GLU A 266 -8.53 -7.87 10.31
N GLU A 267 -9.84 -7.67 10.34
CA GLU A 267 -10.41 -6.31 10.22
C GLU A 267 -9.92 -5.40 11.36
N TYR A 268 -9.83 -5.90 12.59
CA TYR A 268 -9.34 -5.11 13.73
C TYR A 268 -7.83 -4.89 13.71
N ASN A 269 -7.06 -5.81 13.14
CA ASN A 269 -5.64 -5.60 12.86
C ASN A 269 -5.47 -4.51 11.80
N TRP A 270 -6.28 -4.54 10.73
CA TRP A 270 -6.29 -3.51 9.69
C TRP A 270 -6.64 -2.13 10.30
N ILE A 271 -7.64 -2.06 11.17
CA ILE A 271 -8.02 -0.82 11.88
C ILE A 271 -6.83 -0.28 12.68
N ALA A 272 -6.15 -1.13 13.45
CA ALA A 272 -4.97 -0.73 14.21
C ALA A 272 -3.83 -0.25 13.29
N GLY A 273 -3.65 -0.89 12.14
CA GLY A 273 -2.70 -0.48 11.10
C GLY A 273 -3.03 0.89 10.51
N ALA A 274 -4.30 1.14 10.19
CA ALA A 274 -4.77 2.42 9.66
C ALA A 274 -4.64 3.56 10.69
N GLU A 275 -4.93 3.29 11.97
CA GLU A 275 -4.73 4.25 13.06
C GLU A 275 -3.26 4.58 13.31
N PHE A 276 -2.38 3.58 13.17
CA PHE A 276 -0.94 3.80 13.20
C PHE A 276 -0.50 4.68 12.03
N ALA A 277 -0.95 4.37 10.81
CA ALA A 277 -0.67 5.15 9.61
C ALA A 277 -1.11 6.61 9.76
N ASP A 278 -2.32 6.84 10.33
CA ASP A 278 -2.81 8.18 10.67
C ASP A 278 -1.87 8.90 11.64
N SER A 279 -1.52 8.25 12.75
CA SER A 279 -0.67 8.86 13.78
C SER A 279 0.77 9.11 13.29
N ALA A 280 1.27 8.28 12.38
CA ALA A 280 2.59 8.42 11.77
C ALA A 280 2.64 9.49 10.68
N GLY A 281 1.49 10.05 10.25
CA GLY A 281 1.42 11.09 9.24
C GLY A 281 1.47 10.58 7.80
N THR A 282 0.97 9.37 7.56
CA THR A 282 0.86 8.77 6.21
C THR A 282 -0.12 9.57 5.33
N ASP A 283 0.19 9.69 4.06
CA ASP A 283 -0.69 10.33 3.07
C ASP A 283 -1.65 9.32 2.42
N ILE A 284 -1.13 8.15 2.04
CA ILE A 284 -1.89 7.13 1.31
C ILE A 284 -1.84 5.78 2.04
N ILE A 285 -3.00 5.14 2.18
CA ILE A 285 -3.09 3.73 2.56
C ILE A 285 -3.32 2.92 1.28
N ASN A 286 -2.43 1.96 0.98
CA ASN A 286 -2.65 0.92 0.00
C ASN A 286 -3.12 -0.34 0.72
N SER A 287 -4.32 -0.80 0.42
CA SER A 287 -4.93 -2.02 0.98
C SER A 287 -5.31 -2.97 -0.15
N SER A 288 -4.46 -3.99 -0.38
CA SER A 288 -4.74 -5.03 -1.37
C SER A 288 -5.47 -6.23 -0.76
N LEU A 289 -6.39 -5.95 0.16
CA LEU A 289 -7.13 -6.88 1.01
C LEU A 289 -8.64 -6.73 0.82
N GLY A 290 -9.40 -7.75 1.26
CA GLY A 290 -10.85 -7.66 1.20
C GLY A 290 -11.55 -8.81 1.91
N TYR A 291 -12.61 -8.51 2.70
CA TYR A 291 -13.28 -9.45 3.57
C TYR A 291 -14.75 -9.62 3.20
N THR A 292 -15.18 -10.88 3.16
CA THR A 292 -16.58 -11.28 2.90
C THR A 292 -17.02 -12.44 3.78
N THR A 293 -16.24 -13.52 3.78
CA THR A 293 -16.53 -14.75 4.52
C THR A 293 -15.34 -15.13 5.39
N PHE A 294 -15.65 -15.73 6.53
CA PHE A 294 -14.67 -16.12 7.56
C PHE A 294 -14.75 -17.61 7.87
N ASP A 295 -13.71 -18.17 8.49
CA ASP A 295 -13.67 -19.56 8.96
C ASP A 295 -14.78 -19.85 9.98
N ASP A 296 -15.16 -18.86 10.79
CA ASP A 296 -16.37 -18.87 11.57
C ASP A 296 -17.51 -18.21 10.78
N SER A 297 -18.39 -19.00 10.21
CA SER A 297 -19.50 -18.51 9.38
C SER A 297 -20.46 -17.57 10.09
N THR A 298 -20.44 -17.51 11.43
CA THR A 298 -21.25 -16.53 12.20
C THR A 298 -20.68 -15.11 12.09
N GLN A 299 -19.47 -14.96 11.60
CA GLN A 299 -18.79 -13.69 11.34
C GLN A 299 -18.94 -13.21 9.90
N ASN A 300 -19.47 -14.05 9.00
CA ASN A 300 -19.61 -13.73 7.58
C ASN A 300 -20.41 -12.45 7.38
N HIS A 301 -19.90 -11.63 6.44
CA HIS A 301 -20.67 -10.52 5.92
C HIS A 301 -21.69 -10.98 4.89
N THR A 302 -22.71 -10.18 4.74
CA THR A 302 -23.74 -10.29 3.69
C THR A 302 -23.62 -9.13 2.73
N PHE A 303 -24.27 -9.20 1.55
CA PHE A 303 -24.26 -8.07 0.64
C PHE A 303 -24.90 -6.80 1.26
N GLN A 304 -25.86 -6.95 2.19
CA GLN A 304 -26.45 -5.83 2.91
C GLN A 304 -25.43 -5.05 3.76
N ASP A 305 -24.35 -5.72 4.19
CA ASP A 305 -23.29 -5.11 4.98
C ASP A 305 -22.33 -4.28 4.13
N MET A 306 -22.35 -4.46 2.80
CA MET A 306 -21.52 -3.70 1.83
C MET A 306 -22.13 -2.31 1.56
N ASN A 307 -22.26 -1.51 2.59
CA ASN A 307 -22.89 -0.17 2.58
C ASN A 307 -21.97 0.94 3.12
N GLY A 308 -20.71 0.61 3.43
CA GLY A 308 -19.70 1.54 3.96
C GLY A 308 -19.83 1.86 5.46
N GLU A 309 -20.91 1.43 6.10
CA GLU A 309 -21.23 1.79 7.48
C GLU A 309 -21.40 0.59 8.43
N THR A 310 -21.55 -0.64 7.90
CA THR A 310 -21.85 -1.81 8.74
C THR A 310 -20.57 -2.50 9.21
N THR A 311 -19.64 -2.83 8.31
CA THR A 311 -18.44 -3.57 8.69
C THR A 311 -17.45 -2.69 9.47
N PRO A 312 -16.74 -3.23 10.46
CA PRO A 312 -15.76 -2.46 11.24
C PRO A 312 -14.68 -1.82 10.35
N ILE A 313 -14.16 -2.58 9.39
CA ILE A 313 -13.10 -2.13 8.50
C ILE A 313 -13.57 -1.00 7.56
N SER A 314 -14.79 -1.05 7.02
CA SER A 314 -15.31 0.01 6.13
C SER A 314 -15.53 1.32 6.89
N LYS A 315 -16.03 1.23 8.15
CA LYS A 315 -16.08 2.39 9.05
C LYS A 315 -14.70 3.01 9.26
N ALA A 316 -13.69 2.16 9.53
CA ALA A 316 -12.32 2.64 9.75
C ALA A 316 -11.70 3.22 8.49
N ALA A 317 -11.98 2.67 7.30
CA ALA A 317 -11.52 3.21 6.03
C ALA A 317 -12.11 4.60 5.76
N SER A 318 -13.41 4.79 6.06
CA SER A 318 -14.07 6.11 6.00
C SER A 318 -13.48 7.07 7.04
N MET A 319 -13.17 6.60 8.27
CA MET A 319 -12.48 7.40 9.28
C MET A 319 -11.07 7.79 8.84
N ALA A 320 -10.29 6.87 8.26
CA ALA A 320 -8.98 7.17 7.72
C ALA A 320 -9.05 8.28 6.65
N ALA A 321 -10.05 8.22 5.77
CA ALA A 321 -10.29 9.26 4.78
C ALA A 321 -10.68 10.59 5.44
N SER A 322 -11.51 10.58 6.47
CA SER A 322 -11.90 11.81 7.22
C SER A 322 -10.72 12.46 7.95
N LYS A 323 -9.66 11.70 8.27
CA LYS A 323 -8.42 12.22 8.84
C LYS A 323 -7.43 12.75 7.78
N GLY A 324 -7.83 12.79 6.51
CA GLY A 324 -7.09 13.39 5.40
C GLY A 324 -6.18 12.40 4.66
N MET A 325 -6.26 11.10 4.92
CA MET A 325 -5.54 10.08 4.15
C MET A 325 -6.34 9.66 2.92
N LEU A 326 -5.66 9.38 1.80
CA LEU A 326 -6.26 8.71 0.65
C LEU A 326 -6.18 7.20 0.87
N VAL A 327 -7.32 6.55 1.06
CA VAL A 327 -7.37 5.08 1.14
C VAL A 327 -7.65 4.53 -0.26
N VAL A 328 -6.79 3.65 -0.74
CA VAL A 328 -6.94 2.93 -2.02
C VAL A 328 -7.03 1.44 -1.72
N SER A 329 -8.17 0.85 -2.01
CA SER A 329 -8.47 -0.56 -1.69
C SER A 329 -8.80 -1.37 -2.93
N SER A 330 -8.44 -2.66 -2.93
CA SER A 330 -8.84 -3.59 -3.98
C SER A 330 -10.33 -3.88 -3.93
N ALA A 331 -10.98 -3.98 -5.10
CA ALA A 331 -12.42 -4.25 -5.19
C ALA A 331 -12.79 -5.68 -4.74
N GLY A 332 -11.85 -6.62 -4.81
CA GLY A 332 -12.04 -8.05 -4.58
C GLY A 332 -11.93 -8.88 -5.86
N ASN A 333 -11.83 -10.19 -5.71
CA ASN A 333 -11.59 -11.13 -6.81
C ASN A 333 -12.73 -12.14 -6.99
N GLN A 334 -13.91 -11.83 -6.51
CA GLN A 334 -15.07 -12.73 -6.51
C GLN A 334 -16.06 -12.49 -7.64
N GLY A 335 -15.71 -11.71 -8.68
CA GLY A 335 -16.62 -11.34 -9.77
C GLY A 335 -17.22 -12.50 -10.55
N ASN A 336 -16.57 -13.66 -10.58
CA ASN A 336 -17.04 -14.90 -11.17
C ASN A 336 -17.49 -15.96 -10.15
N GLU A 337 -17.63 -15.56 -8.88
CA GLU A 337 -18.10 -16.42 -7.78
C GLU A 337 -19.55 -16.07 -7.39
N ILE A 338 -20.11 -16.82 -6.42
CA ILE A 338 -21.48 -16.56 -5.92
C ILE A 338 -21.59 -15.19 -5.28
N TRP A 339 -20.54 -14.69 -4.64
CA TRP A 339 -20.51 -13.38 -4.01
C TRP A 339 -20.60 -12.23 -5.01
N GLN A 340 -19.83 -12.25 -6.08
CA GLN A 340 -19.67 -11.34 -7.22
C GLN A 340 -19.43 -9.85 -6.90
N TYR A 341 -19.86 -9.36 -5.76
CA TYR A 341 -19.79 -7.94 -5.37
C TYR A 341 -18.44 -7.56 -4.77
N ILE A 342 -18.24 -6.24 -4.60
CA ILE A 342 -17.09 -5.71 -3.85
C ILE A 342 -17.03 -6.28 -2.44
N SER A 343 -15.83 -6.36 -1.87
CA SER A 343 -15.57 -6.79 -0.50
C SER A 343 -15.26 -5.59 0.40
N ALA A 344 -15.52 -5.69 1.72
CA ALA A 344 -15.08 -4.67 2.65
C ALA A 344 -13.53 -4.64 2.72
N PRO A 345 -12.86 -3.46 2.73
CA PRO A 345 -13.42 -2.11 2.89
C PRO A 345 -13.72 -1.37 1.58
N ALA A 346 -13.71 -2.03 0.40
CA ALA A 346 -13.92 -1.37 -0.88
C ALA A 346 -15.29 -0.67 -1.00
N ASP A 347 -16.26 -1.07 -0.18
CA ASP A 347 -17.59 -0.46 -0.08
C ASP A 347 -17.61 0.87 0.68
N ALA A 348 -16.53 1.25 1.40
CA ALA A 348 -16.45 2.50 2.13
C ALA A 348 -16.60 3.73 1.20
N ASP A 349 -17.20 4.82 1.70
CA ASP A 349 -17.63 5.94 0.84
C ASP A 349 -16.47 6.79 0.30
N SER A 350 -15.66 7.32 1.18
CA SER A 350 -14.68 8.36 0.84
C SER A 350 -13.32 7.83 0.37
N ILE A 351 -13.25 6.56 -0.04
CA ILE A 351 -12.04 5.89 -0.50
C ILE A 351 -12.05 5.69 -2.03
N ILE A 352 -10.96 5.21 -2.60
CA ILE A 352 -10.88 4.70 -3.96
C ILE A 352 -10.85 3.17 -3.90
N SER A 353 -11.87 2.50 -4.44
CA SER A 353 -11.82 1.07 -4.73
C SER A 353 -11.38 0.86 -6.19
N VAL A 354 -10.51 -0.13 -6.41
CA VAL A 354 -9.87 -0.36 -7.71
C VAL A 354 -10.25 -1.74 -8.24
N GLY A 355 -10.95 -1.76 -9.36
CA GLY A 355 -11.24 -2.94 -10.16
C GLY A 355 -10.09 -3.33 -11.08
N SER A 356 -10.22 -4.49 -11.73
CA SER A 356 -9.18 -5.06 -12.58
C SER A 356 -9.59 -5.06 -14.06
N VAL A 357 -8.61 -4.70 -14.93
CA VAL A 357 -8.70 -4.87 -16.38
C VAL A 357 -7.52 -5.69 -16.91
N ASP A 358 -7.68 -6.19 -18.16
CA ASP A 358 -6.59 -6.79 -18.93
C ASP A 358 -5.68 -5.71 -19.57
N PRO A 359 -4.53 -6.06 -20.21
CA PRO A 359 -3.66 -5.10 -20.89
C PRO A 359 -4.32 -4.28 -21.99
N ASN A 360 -5.50 -4.68 -22.50
CA ASN A 360 -6.28 -3.95 -23.49
C ASN A 360 -7.37 -3.06 -22.85
N GLY A 361 -7.40 -2.95 -21.53
CA GLY A 361 -8.40 -2.16 -20.80
C GLY A 361 -9.78 -2.82 -20.70
N LYS A 362 -9.92 -4.13 -20.97
CA LYS A 362 -11.18 -4.85 -20.83
C LYS A 362 -11.33 -5.39 -19.41
N TYR A 363 -12.57 -5.39 -18.92
CA TYR A 363 -12.94 -5.95 -17.62
C TYR A 363 -12.36 -7.35 -17.39
N ALA A 364 -11.74 -7.56 -16.25
CA ALA A 364 -11.23 -8.84 -15.81
C ALA A 364 -12.35 -9.64 -15.13
N PHE A 365 -12.67 -10.81 -15.66
CA PHE A 365 -13.83 -11.63 -15.26
C PHE A 365 -13.92 -11.96 -13.76
N PHE A 366 -12.78 -11.96 -13.04
CA PHE A 366 -12.71 -12.22 -11.61
C PHE A 366 -12.91 -10.95 -10.76
N SER A 367 -12.74 -9.74 -11.35
CA SER A 367 -12.86 -8.50 -10.59
C SER A 367 -14.25 -8.35 -10.00
N SER A 368 -14.32 -8.17 -8.68
CA SER A 368 -15.58 -7.90 -7.99
C SER A 368 -16.25 -6.63 -8.52
N THR A 369 -17.57 -6.62 -8.52
CA THR A 369 -18.40 -5.58 -9.17
C THR A 369 -19.21 -4.79 -8.14
N GLY A 370 -19.62 -3.59 -8.52
CA GLY A 370 -20.64 -2.85 -7.80
C GLY A 370 -22.07 -3.23 -8.24
N PRO A 371 -23.05 -2.45 -7.82
CA PRO A 371 -22.93 -1.33 -6.89
C PRO A 371 -22.74 -1.80 -5.44
N THR A 372 -22.55 -0.87 -4.50
CA THR A 372 -22.75 -1.15 -3.07
C THR A 372 -24.23 -1.47 -2.80
N TYR A 373 -24.53 -2.02 -1.62
CA TYR A 373 -25.91 -2.31 -1.24
C TYR A 373 -26.80 -1.05 -1.21
N ASP A 374 -26.25 0.09 -0.83
CA ASP A 374 -26.91 1.41 -0.84
C ASP A 374 -26.88 2.12 -2.21
N GLY A 375 -26.38 1.45 -3.26
CA GLY A 375 -26.48 1.88 -4.64
C GLY A 375 -25.39 2.83 -5.13
N ARG A 376 -24.30 3.02 -4.38
CA ARG A 376 -23.15 3.83 -4.83
C ARG A 376 -22.37 3.10 -5.93
N ILE A 377 -21.76 3.90 -6.83
CA ILE A 377 -20.90 3.39 -7.89
C ILE A 377 -19.59 2.87 -7.27
N LYS A 378 -19.33 1.58 -7.47
CA LYS A 378 -18.11 0.86 -7.13
C LYS A 378 -17.82 -0.18 -8.23
N PRO A 379 -16.52 -0.52 -8.44
CA PRO A 379 -15.34 0.21 -7.95
C PRO A 379 -15.35 1.66 -8.46
N GLU A 380 -14.61 2.59 -7.85
CA GLU A 380 -14.50 3.93 -8.45
C GLU A 380 -13.66 3.91 -9.72
N LEU A 381 -12.52 3.23 -9.68
CA LEU A 381 -11.55 3.21 -10.78
C LEU A 381 -11.15 1.77 -11.13
N ALA A 382 -10.51 1.62 -12.27
CA ALA A 382 -9.95 0.35 -12.70
C ALA A 382 -8.51 0.55 -13.24
N ALA A 383 -7.66 -0.45 -13.04
CA ALA A 383 -6.31 -0.50 -13.58
C ALA A 383 -5.96 -1.92 -13.99
N GLN A 384 -4.82 -2.11 -14.67
CA GLN A 384 -4.39 -3.43 -15.06
C GLN A 384 -4.23 -4.33 -13.83
N GLY A 385 -4.89 -5.50 -13.86
CA GLY A 385 -4.78 -6.54 -12.84
C GLY A 385 -4.66 -7.93 -13.43
N ILE A 386 -4.64 -8.03 -14.76
CA ILE A 386 -4.30 -9.26 -15.48
C ILE A 386 -2.90 -9.11 -16.06
N SER A 387 -2.08 -10.16 -15.92
CA SER A 387 -0.71 -10.26 -16.46
C SER A 387 0.25 -9.19 -15.92
N ASN A 388 0.06 -8.77 -14.67
CA ASN A 388 1.06 -7.95 -14.00
C ASN A 388 2.30 -8.78 -13.65
N VAL A 389 3.46 -8.25 -13.98
CA VAL A 389 4.74 -8.84 -13.58
C VAL A 389 5.12 -8.25 -12.22
N VAL A 390 5.39 -9.12 -11.25
CA VAL A 390 5.71 -8.73 -9.87
C VAL A 390 6.97 -9.44 -9.38
N GLN A 391 7.59 -8.89 -8.35
CA GLN A 391 8.77 -9.48 -7.71
C GLN A 391 8.37 -10.69 -6.85
N ASN A 392 8.93 -11.85 -7.16
CA ASN A 392 8.85 -13.03 -6.29
C ASN A 392 9.92 -12.99 -5.18
N VAL A 393 9.77 -13.83 -4.17
CA VAL A 393 10.66 -13.88 -2.99
C VAL A 393 12.04 -14.48 -3.26
N ASP A 394 12.24 -15.15 -4.39
CA ASP A 394 13.50 -15.79 -4.84
C ASP A 394 14.31 -14.93 -5.83
N SER A 395 14.00 -13.65 -5.94
CA SER A 395 14.56 -12.69 -6.90
C SER A 395 14.12 -12.88 -8.36
N SER A 396 13.26 -13.83 -8.68
CA SER A 396 12.63 -13.93 -10.00
C SER A 396 11.48 -12.92 -10.13
N PHE A 397 11.07 -12.66 -11.37
CA PHE A 397 9.82 -11.99 -11.67
C PHE A 397 8.79 -13.00 -12.13
N ILE A 398 7.56 -12.86 -11.67
CA ILE A 398 6.44 -13.74 -12.03
C ILE A 398 5.26 -12.93 -12.54
N MET A 399 4.47 -13.53 -13.41
CA MET A 399 3.22 -12.96 -13.89
C MET A 399 2.08 -13.38 -12.98
N THR A 400 1.21 -12.45 -12.61
CA THR A 400 0.10 -12.69 -11.68
C THR A 400 -1.16 -11.93 -12.06
N HIS A 401 -2.28 -12.29 -11.41
CA HIS A 401 -3.60 -11.70 -11.63
C HIS A 401 -4.27 -11.37 -10.31
N GLY A 402 -5.05 -10.29 -10.26
CA GLY A 402 -5.82 -9.88 -9.09
C GLY A 402 -6.01 -8.37 -9.01
N THR A 403 -7.10 -7.94 -8.39
CA THR A 403 -7.32 -6.53 -8.03
C THR A 403 -6.27 -6.02 -7.03
N SER A 404 -5.65 -6.94 -6.26
CA SER A 404 -4.49 -6.66 -5.41
C SER A 404 -3.31 -6.05 -6.16
N PHE A 405 -3.21 -6.28 -7.48
CA PHE A 405 -2.14 -5.75 -8.34
C PHE A 405 -2.56 -4.53 -9.16
N SER A 406 -3.86 -4.27 -9.28
CA SER A 406 -4.39 -3.01 -9.83
C SER A 406 -4.26 -1.85 -8.82
N THR A 407 -4.53 -2.16 -7.56
CA THR A 407 -4.55 -1.19 -6.45
C THR A 407 -3.23 -0.44 -6.26
N PRO A 408 -2.06 -1.10 -6.15
CA PRO A 408 -0.78 -0.40 -5.97
C PRO A 408 -0.39 0.47 -7.17
N ILE A 409 -0.82 0.12 -8.39
CA ILE A 409 -0.58 0.96 -9.58
C ILE A 409 -1.27 2.32 -9.40
N VAL A 410 -2.52 2.31 -8.94
CA VAL A 410 -3.27 3.54 -8.67
C VAL A 410 -2.70 4.28 -7.45
N SER A 411 -2.38 3.57 -6.36
CA SER A 411 -1.83 4.16 -5.13
C SER A 411 -0.53 4.91 -5.38
N GLY A 412 0.42 4.29 -6.09
CA GLY A 412 1.71 4.90 -6.38
C GLY A 412 1.58 6.11 -7.31
N LEU A 413 0.77 6.01 -8.39
CA LEU A 413 0.54 7.16 -9.27
C LEU A 413 -0.27 8.27 -8.58
N ALA A 414 -1.14 7.94 -7.62
CA ALA A 414 -1.83 8.93 -6.80
C ALA A 414 -0.84 9.71 -5.92
N ALA A 415 0.19 9.06 -5.37
CA ALA A 415 1.28 9.74 -4.66
C ALA A 415 2.03 10.70 -5.58
N CYS A 416 2.35 10.30 -6.81
CA CYS A 416 2.99 11.17 -7.79
C CYS A 416 2.12 12.38 -8.17
N LEU A 417 0.81 12.18 -8.30
CA LEU A 417 -0.13 13.26 -8.58
C LEU A 417 -0.27 14.20 -7.38
N TRP A 418 -0.32 13.65 -6.16
CA TRP A 418 -0.42 14.44 -4.94
C TRP A 418 0.85 15.25 -4.67
N GLN A 419 2.03 14.66 -4.94
CA GLN A 419 3.31 15.40 -4.95
C GLN A 419 3.24 16.65 -5.85
N LYS A 420 2.55 16.57 -6.98
CA LYS A 420 2.38 17.70 -7.90
C LYS A 420 1.41 18.75 -7.37
N PHE A 421 0.39 18.37 -6.63
CA PHE A 421 -0.69 19.21 -6.11
C PHE A 421 -0.83 19.04 -4.59
N PRO A 422 0.18 19.45 -3.81
CA PRO A 422 0.18 19.22 -2.35
C PRO A 422 -0.87 20.04 -1.60
N GLU A 423 -1.51 21.00 -2.27
CA GLU A 423 -2.61 21.80 -1.75
C GLU A 423 -3.96 21.07 -1.76
N LEU A 424 -4.12 20.03 -2.60
CA LEU A 424 -5.38 19.28 -2.68
C LEU A 424 -5.56 18.38 -1.46
N SER A 425 -6.77 18.36 -0.92
CA SER A 425 -7.17 17.33 0.03
C SER A 425 -7.26 15.96 -0.64
N ASN A 426 -7.28 14.89 0.16
CA ASN A 426 -7.50 13.52 -0.33
C ASN A 426 -8.80 13.38 -1.15
N ILE A 427 -9.86 14.06 -0.75
CA ILE A 427 -11.16 14.05 -1.46
C ILE A 427 -11.06 14.77 -2.80
N GLU A 428 -10.42 15.93 -2.84
CA GLU A 428 -10.22 16.67 -4.10
C GLU A 428 -9.31 15.89 -5.06
N LEU A 429 -8.30 15.18 -4.55
CA LEU A 429 -7.45 14.31 -5.35
C LEU A 429 -8.24 13.12 -5.92
N LYS A 430 -9.07 12.45 -5.08
CA LYS A 430 -10.01 11.40 -5.53
C LYS A 430 -10.91 11.91 -6.66
N GLU A 431 -11.57 13.05 -6.45
CA GLU A 431 -12.45 13.66 -7.44
C GLU A 431 -11.72 14.00 -8.75
N LYS A 432 -10.48 14.51 -8.64
CA LYS A 432 -9.65 14.83 -9.80
C LYS A 432 -9.31 13.57 -10.61
N LEU A 433 -9.04 12.45 -9.95
CA LEU A 433 -8.82 11.16 -10.61
C LEU A 433 -10.09 10.64 -11.29
N ILE A 434 -11.21 10.63 -10.60
CA ILE A 434 -12.52 10.19 -11.10
C ILE A 434 -12.93 11.00 -12.35
N ARG A 435 -12.85 12.33 -12.30
CA ARG A 435 -13.23 13.21 -13.42
C ARG A 435 -12.35 13.04 -14.67
N ASN A 436 -11.15 12.50 -14.51
CA ASN A 436 -10.22 12.26 -15.60
C ASN A 436 -10.16 10.77 -16.01
N ALA A 437 -11.07 9.95 -15.52
CA ALA A 437 -11.23 8.56 -15.96
C ALA A 437 -11.97 8.47 -17.31
N ASN A 438 -11.73 7.38 -18.05
CA ASN A 438 -12.13 7.26 -19.45
C ASN A 438 -13.65 7.08 -19.67
N GLN A 439 -14.41 6.69 -18.63
CA GLN A 439 -15.87 6.55 -18.69
C GLN A 439 -16.62 7.39 -17.62
N TYR A 440 -15.99 8.51 -17.20
CA TYR A 440 -16.58 9.42 -16.21
C TYR A 440 -18.03 9.82 -16.49
N ALA A 441 -18.36 10.08 -17.76
CA ALA A 441 -19.69 10.53 -18.17
C ALA A 441 -20.77 9.43 -18.13
N SER A 442 -20.36 8.16 -18.09
CA SER A 442 -21.28 7.00 -18.11
C SER A 442 -20.66 5.83 -17.33
N PRO A 443 -20.55 5.95 -16.00
CA PRO A 443 -19.98 4.90 -15.17
C PRO A 443 -20.88 3.66 -15.12
N ASP A 444 -20.27 2.51 -14.86
CA ASP A 444 -20.98 1.23 -14.72
C ASP A 444 -20.56 0.47 -13.45
N SER A 445 -21.15 -0.68 -13.21
CA SER A 445 -20.83 -1.52 -12.05
C SER A 445 -19.58 -2.40 -12.23
N LEU A 446 -19.00 -2.49 -13.42
CA LEU A 446 -17.84 -3.32 -13.72
C LEU A 446 -16.53 -2.58 -13.51
N LEU A 447 -16.44 -1.36 -14.04
CA LEU A 447 -15.24 -0.54 -14.03
C LEU A 447 -15.42 0.80 -13.30
N GLY A 448 -16.62 1.08 -12.80
CA GLY A 448 -16.95 2.36 -12.19
C GLY A 448 -16.81 3.50 -13.18
N TYR A 449 -16.01 4.52 -12.82
CA TYR A 449 -15.68 5.62 -13.73
C TYR A 449 -14.58 5.24 -14.75
N GLY A 450 -14.05 4.02 -14.67
CA GLY A 450 -13.10 3.46 -15.62
C GLY A 450 -11.64 3.69 -15.27
N ILE A 451 -10.80 3.68 -16.29
CA ILE A 451 -9.35 3.79 -16.17
C ILE A 451 -8.95 5.28 -16.06
N PRO A 452 -8.28 5.69 -14.96
CA PRO A 452 -7.88 7.08 -14.77
C PRO A 452 -6.72 7.46 -15.70
N ASN A 453 -6.73 8.72 -16.16
CA ASN A 453 -5.64 9.28 -16.94
C ASN A 453 -4.83 10.27 -16.09
N PHE A 454 -3.69 9.84 -15.57
CA PHE A 454 -2.87 10.64 -14.66
C PHE A 454 -2.20 11.84 -15.34
N ALA A 455 -1.95 11.80 -16.64
CA ALA A 455 -1.47 12.97 -17.36
C ALA A 455 -2.52 14.08 -17.42
N ARG A 456 -3.79 13.73 -17.75
CA ARG A 456 -4.89 14.70 -17.74
C ARG A 456 -5.18 15.21 -16.33
N ALA A 457 -5.22 14.31 -15.35
CA ALA A 457 -5.35 14.69 -13.94
C ALA A 457 -4.18 15.57 -13.47
N GLY A 458 -2.99 15.36 -14.01
CA GLY A 458 -1.79 16.17 -13.79
C GLY A 458 -1.72 17.47 -14.58
N ASP A 459 -2.76 17.83 -15.34
CA ASP A 459 -2.77 19.00 -16.24
C ASP A 459 -1.57 19.02 -17.19
N ILE A 460 -1.08 17.81 -17.59
CA ILE A 460 0.03 17.62 -18.53
C ILE A 460 -0.55 17.54 -19.94
N ARG A 461 -0.19 18.51 -20.79
CA ARG A 461 -0.59 18.50 -22.19
C ARG A 461 0.38 17.63 -22.99
N ILE A 462 -0.16 16.77 -23.86
CA ILE A 462 0.66 15.96 -24.79
C ILE A 462 1.54 16.84 -25.68
N GLU A 463 1.07 18.06 -25.97
CA GLU A 463 1.82 19.06 -26.74
C GLU A 463 3.06 19.61 -25.98
N ASP A 464 3.01 19.63 -24.64
CA ASP A 464 4.15 20.02 -23.81
C ASP A 464 5.24 18.93 -23.78
N LEU A 465 4.87 17.66 -24.06
CA LEU A 465 5.80 16.56 -24.23
C LEU A 465 6.62 16.68 -25.53
N ASN A 466 6.03 17.27 -26.56
CA ASN A 466 6.73 17.56 -27.82
C ASN A 466 7.71 18.74 -27.70
N LYS A 467 7.62 19.53 -26.63
CA LYS A 467 8.63 20.51 -26.20
C LYS A 467 9.63 19.92 -25.21
N SER A 468 9.65 18.61 -25.05
CA SER A 468 10.25 17.87 -23.98
C SER A 468 11.71 18.24 -23.71
N SER A 469 11.96 18.44 -22.43
CA SER A 469 13.29 18.59 -21.84
C SER A 469 14.14 17.33 -22.05
N VAL A 470 15.42 17.52 -22.28
CA VAL A 470 16.42 16.46 -22.18
C VAL A 470 16.37 15.85 -20.78
N GLU A 471 16.27 14.55 -20.70
CA GLU A 471 16.24 13.82 -19.43
C GLU A 471 17.62 13.23 -19.11
N ILE A 472 18.02 13.29 -17.85
CA ILE A 472 19.28 12.72 -17.36
C ILE A 472 18.96 11.77 -16.22
N PHE A 473 19.20 10.47 -16.42
CA PHE A 473 18.86 9.43 -15.45
C PHE A 473 19.83 8.22 -15.51
N PRO A 474 19.95 7.47 -14.40
CA PRO A 474 19.49 7.81 -13.08
C PRO A 474 20.18 9.06 -12.54
N ASN A 475 19.48 9.84 -11.73
CA ASN A 475 20.03 10.93 -10.98
C ASN A 475 19.40 10.92 -9.60
N PRO A 476 20.10 10.48 -8.54
CA PRO A 476 21.55 10.21 -8.47
C PRO A 476 22.05 8.97 -9.25
N PHE A 477 23.35 8.95 -9.60
CA PHE A 477 24.01 7.84 -10.30
C PHE A 477 25.28 7.38 -9.58
N LYS A 478 25.71 6.13 -9.83
CA LYS A 478 27.00 5.58 -9.33
C LYS A 478 28.09 5.60 -10.40
N ASN A 479 27.94 4.79 -11.43
CA ASN A 479 28.98 4.55 -12.43
C ASN A 479 28.69 5.19 -13.78
N HIS A 480 27.42 5.35 -14.12
CA HIS A 480 26.98 5.90 -15.39
C HIS A 480 25.58 6.50 -15.27
N PHE A 481 25.25 7.35 -16.20
CA PHE A 481 23.91 7.88 -16.42
C PHE A 481 23.62 7.99 -17.92
N TYR A 482 22.38 8.19 -18.25
CA TYR A 482 21.91 8.36 -19.61
C TYR A 482 21.40 9.78 -19.80
N ILE A 483 21.60 10.30 -21.00
CA ILE A 483 20.99 11.53 -21.48
C ILE A 483 20.02 11.14 -22.57
N ASN A 484 18.72 11.33 -22.36
CA ASN A 484 17.67 11.09 -23.34
C ASN A 484 17.33 12.42 -24.03
N ILE A 485 17.46 12.47 -25.35
CA ILE A 485 17.28 13.69 -26.15
C ILE A 485 16.08 13.47 -27.07
N PRO A 486 14.98 14.22 -26.91
CA PRO A 486 13.81 14.08 -27.77
C PRO A 486 14.08 14.40 -29.24
N ASP A 487 13.41 13.70 -30.15
CA ASP A 487 13.59 13.86 -31.60
C ASP A 487 13.27 15.26 -32.13
N VAL A 488 12.36 15.97 -31.47
CA VAL A 488 11.85 17.27 -31.92
C VAL A 488 12.82 18.45 -31.73
N ASN A 489 13.87 18.29 -30.93
CA ASN A 489 14.77 19.40 -30.56
C ASN A 489 16.16 19.32 -31.18
N THR A 490 16.44 18.34 -32.01
CA THR A 490 17.77 18.16 -32.63
C THR A 490 17.74 18.56 -34.09
N GLY A 491 18.25 19.75 -34.41
CA GLY A 491 18.67 20.05 -35.77
C GLY A 491 19.74 19.06 -36.24
N GLU A 492 20.15 19.11 -37.51
CA GLU A 492 21.19 18.21 -38.12
C GLU A 492 22.61 18.43 -37.56
N GLY A 493 22.78 19.17 -36.46
CA GLY A 493 24.07 19.54 -35.89
C GLY A 493 24.62 18.61 -34.82
N PRO A 494 25.91 18.76 -34.46
CA PRO A 494 26.52 18.01 -33.37
C PRO A 494 25.99 18.46 -32.01
N ILE A 495 25.89 17.48 -31.07
CA ILE A 495 25.49 17.68 -29.68
C ILE A 495 26.76 17.87 -28.84
N TYR A 496 26.83 18.94 -28.04
CA TYR A 496 27.96 19.22 -27.16
C TYR A 496 27.56 18.97 -25.72
N LEU A 497 28.30 18.12 -25.02
CA LEU A 497 28.16 17.83 -23.58
C LEU A 497 29.36 18.37 -22.82
N GLU A 498 29.10 19.23 -21.86
CA GLU A 498 30.09 19.71 -20.92
C GLU A 498 29.61 19.40 -19.48
N ILE A 499 30.51 18.88 -18.62
CA ILE A 499 30.22 18.62 -17.21
C ILE A 499 31.25 19.39 -16.37
N TYR A 500 30.75 20.04 -15.31
CA TYR A 500 31.50 20.87 -14.40
C TYR A 500 31.33 20.41 -12.95
N ASP A 501 32.37 20.56 -12.13
CA ASP A 501 32.23 20.48 -10.69
C ASP A 501 31.66 21.80 -10.10
N LEU A 502 31.37 21.81 -8.80
CA LEU A 502 30.84 23.01 -8.13
C LEU A 502 31.80 24.20 -8.11
N MET A 503 33.09 23.99 -8.37
CA MET A 503 34.10 25.02 -8.48
C MET A 503 34.19 25.60 -9.89
N GLY A 504 33.34 25.13 -10.81
CA GLY A 504 33.31 25.53 -12.21
C GLY A 504 34.41 24.92 -13.06
N ARG A 505 35.16 23.93 -12.55
CA ARG A 505 36.17 23.22 -13.35
C ARG A 505 35.48 22.24 -14.29
N LYS A 506 35.88 22.27 -15.57
CA LYS A 506 35.33 21.38 -16.59
C LYS A 506 35.93 19.97 -16.41
N ILE A 507 35.06 19.00 -16.08
CA ILE A 507 35.41 17.60 -15.86
C ILE A 507 35.32 16.79 -17.16
N LEU A 508 34.33 17.12 -18.00
CA LEU A 508 34.09 16.45 -19.27
C LEU A 508 33.74 17.47 -20.36
N ASN A 509 34.27 17.22 -21.57
CA ASN A 509 33.84 17.90 -22.78
C ASN A 509 33.78 16.86 -23.90
N ARG A 510 32.59 16.57 -24.42
CA ARG A 510 32.37 15.61 -25.51
C ARG A 510 31.43 16.16 -26.56
N GLN A 511 31.69 15.78 -27.80
CA GLN A 511 30.80 16.01 -28.92
C GLN A 511 30.24 14.67 -29.40
N PHE A 512 28.94 14.64 -29.69
CA PHE A 512 28.26 13.48 -30.25
C PHE A 512 27.63 13.87 -31.57
N THR A 513 27.66 12.95 -32.53
CA THR A 513 26.86 13.05 -33.75
C THR A 513 25.55 12.33 -33.54
N LYS A 514 24.47 12.85 -34.10
CA LYS A 514 23.17 12.19 -34.10
C LYS A 514 23.32 10.84 -34.77
N THR A 515 23.34 9.76 -34.00
CA THR A 515 23.45 8.41 -34.55
C THR A 515 22.04 7.85 -34.75
N THR A 516 21.88 7.00 -35.76
CA THR A 516 20.67 6.26 -36.08
C THR A 516 20.25 5.24 -34.98
N ALA A 517 21.01 5.14 -33.91
CA ALA A 517 20.78 4.25 -32.77
C ALA A 517 20.15 4.98 -31.58
N GLY A 518 18.96 5.58 -31.77
CA GLY A 518 18.15 6.17 -30.70
C GLY A 518 18.73 7.46 -30.09
N ASN A 519 17.88 8.29 -29.52
CA ASN A 519 18.21 9.59 -28.94
C ASN A 519 18.86 9.51 -27.54
N ARG A 520 19.47 8.40 -27.18
CA ARG A 520 19.99 8.11 -25.85
C ARG A 520 21.51 8.01 -25.82
N ILE A 521 22.14 8.85 -25.01
CA ILE A 521 23.60 8.89 -24.85
C ILE A 521 23.96 8.34 -23.47
N ARG A 522 24.74 7.26 -23.43
CA ARG A 522 25.29 6.73 -22.17
C ARG A 522 26.60 7.44 -21.81
N ILE A 523 26.69 7.91 -20.56
CA ILE A 523 27.88 8.59 -20.03
C ILE A 523 28.50 7.77 -18.90
N ASN A 524 29.68 7.21 -19.12
CA ASN A 524 30.46 6.45 -18.12
C ASN A 524 31.67 7.26 -17.59
N ALA A 525 31.90 8.45 -18.14
CA ALA A 525 33.14 9.20 -17.95
C ALA A 525 33.35 9.80 -16.55
N LEU A 526 32.40 9.65 -15.66
CA LEU A 526 32.51 10.11 -14.29
C LEU A 526 32.79 8.97 -13.29
N SER A 527 33.10 7.74 -13.73
CA SER A 527 33.39 6.59 -12.85
C SER A 527 34.51 6.92 -11.84
N ASP A 528 35.54 7.63 -12.25
CA ASP A 528 36.73 7.93 -11.45
C ASP A 528 36.69 9.31 -10.77
N THR A 529 35.57 10.01 -10.81
CA THR A 529 35.39 11.28 -10.11
C THR A 529 34.85 11.07 -8.70
N PRO A 530 35.09 11.98 -7.74
CA PRO A 530 34.51 11.91 -6.40
C PRO A 530 32.99 11.89 -6.39
N THR A 531 32.41 11.32 -5.32
CA THR A 531 30.99 11.51 -5.03
C THR A 531 30.69 12.99 -4.82
N GLY A 532 29.53 13.45 -5.30
CA GLY A 532 29.18 14.87 -5.18
C GLY A 532 28.23 15.37 -6.27
N ILE A 533 28.04 16.69 -6.27
CA ILE A 533 27.18 17.38 -7.22
C ILE A 533 28.00 17.88 -8.39
N TYR A 534 27.48 17.67 -9.61
CA TYR A 534 28.03 18.13 -10.86
C TYR A 534 26.98 18.91 -11.65
N LEU A 535 27.41 19.82 -12.51
CA LEU A 535 26.56 20.58 -13.42
C LEU A 535 26.79 20.11 -14.85
N ILE A 536 25.74 19.67 -15.50
CA ILE A 536 25.72 19.37 -16.93
C ILE A 536 25.29 20.60 -17.70
N LYS A 537 26.00 20.86 -18.79
CA LYS A 537 25.58 21.76 -19.85
C LYS A 537 25.55 20.95 -21.16
N LEU A 538 24.37 20.87 -21.75
CA LEU A 538 24.14 20.16 -23.01
C LEU A 538 23.63 21.15 -24.06
N SER A 539 24.35 21.33 -25.15
CA SER A 539 23.95 22.17 -26.27
C SER A 539 23.58 21.28 -27.46
N LEU A 540 22.29 21.35 -27.84
CA LEU A 540 21.71 20.51 -28.93
C LEU A 540 21.78 21.23 -30.30
N ASN A 541 21.77 22.54 -30.25
CA ASN A 541 21.98 23.45 -31.39
C ASN A 541 22.43 24.81 -30.86
N PRO A 542 22.80 25.80 -31.68
CA PRO A 542 23.28 27.11 -31.25
C PRO A 542 22.32 27.84 -30.32
N ASP A 543 20.99 27.63 -30.47
CA ASP A 543 19.94 28.36 -29.77
C ASP A 543 19.36 27.57 -28.60
N TYR A 544 19.69 26.28 -28.42
CA TYR A 544 19.11 25.41 -27.41
C TYR A 544 20.16 24.75 -26.53
N THR A 545 20.34 25.29 -25.35
CA THR A 545 21.26 24.80 -24.31
C THR A 545 20.53 24.52 -23.02
N ILE A 546 20.75 23.33 -22.47
CA ILE A 546 20.19 22.86 -21.19
C ILE A 546 21.29 22.86 -20.14
N LYS A 547 20.94 23.26 -18.92
CA LYS A 547 21.81 23.15 -17.73
C LYS A 547 21.04 22.39 -16.65
N GLN A 548 21.62 21.33 -16.13
CA GLN A 548 21.00 20.49 -15.12
C GLN A 548 22.01 20.04 -14.06
N LYS A 549 21.54 19.86 -12.84
CA LYS A 549 22.30 19.28 -11.72
C LYS A 549 22.23 17.76 -11.79
N ILE A 550 23.37 17.09 -11.63
CA ILE A 550 23.45 15.64 -11.43
C ILE A 550 24.19 15.33 -10.13
N VAL A 551 23.84 14.24 -9.50
CA VAL A 551 24.40 13.80 -8.22
C VAL A 551 25.05 12.44 -8.41
N LYS A 552 26.32 12.32 -8.02
CA LYS A 552 27.06 11.05 -7.99
C LYS A 552 27.13 10.54 -6.56
N HIS A 553 26.72 9.28 -6.36
CA HIS A 553 26.87 8.52 -5.12
C HIS A 553 28.06 7.59 -5.15
#